data_eb782cf1b71e84a71123e5baa07def06
#
_entry.id   eb782cf1b71e84a71123e5baa07def06
#
_cell.length_a   1.000
_cell.length_b   1.000
_cell.length_c   1.000
_cell.angle_alpha   90.00
_cell.angle_beta   90.00
_cell.angle_gamma   90.00
#
_symmetry.space_group_name_H-M   'P 1'
#
loop_
_entity.id
_entity.type
_entity.pdbx_description
1 polymer ?
#
loop_
_entity_poly.entity_id
_entity_poly.type
_entity_poly.pdbx_seq_one_letter_code
_entity_poly.pdbx_strand_id
1 'polypeptide(L)' 'MKTPKQLERYFKGAANHRRIAILQTVEKDPGISVEDISTTLSVNMKTISQHTHALVRAGLLNKRYAGHKV' A
#
# COMPACT_ATOMS: atom_id res chain seq x y z
N MET A 1 -4.26 4.46 28.13
CA MET A 1 -4.21 5.14 26.83
C MET A 1 -2.76 5.23 26.35
N LYS A 2 -2.56 5.04 25.05
CA LYS A 2 -1.21 5.07 24.50
C LYS A 2 -0.69 6.51 24.41
N THR A 3 0.62 6.66 24.62
CA THR A 3 1.25 7.97 24.43
C THR A 3 1.30 8.30 22.93
N PRO A 4 1.49 9.57 22.57
CA PRO A 4 1.64 9.94 21.17
C PRO A 4 2.75 9.16 20.47
N LYS A 5 3.86 8.90 21.15
CA LYS A 5 4.95 8.12 20.58
C LYS A 5 4.55 6.69 20.30
N GLN A 6 3.80 6.10 21.21
CA GLN A 6 3.32 4.73 21.03
C GLN A 6 2.33 4.65 19.88
N LEU A 7 1.46 5.64 19.74
CA LEU A 7 0.52 5.68 18.64
C LEU A 7 1.25 5.82 17.31
N GLU A 8 2.26 6.68 17.27
CA GLU A 8 3.05 6.88 16.06
C GLU A 8 3.68 5.57 15.62
N ARG A 9 4.26 4.84 16.56
CA ARG A 9 4.92 3.58 16.28
C ARG A 9 3.92 2.54 15.76
N TYR A 10 2.75 2.53 16.36
CA TYR A 10 1.69 1.62 15.94
C TYR A 10 1.27 1.89 14.49
N PHE A 11 1.03 3.15 14.16
CA PHE A 11 0.58 3.50 12.81
C PHE A 11 1.67 3.26 11.79
N LYS A 12 2.92 3.48 12.14
CA LYS A 12 4.03 3.17 11.25
C LYS A 12 4.11 1.69 10.96
N GLY A 13 3.95 0.87 11.99
CA GLY A 13 3.95 -0.57 11.82
C GLY A 13 2.82 -1.04 10.92
N ALA A 14 1.62 -0.50 11.15
CA ALA A 14 0.47 -0.87 10.33
C ALA A 14 0.67 -0.47 8.87
N ALA A 15 1.23 0.73 8.63
CA ALA A 15 1.48 1.19 7.28
C ALA A 15 2.50 0.30 6.58
N ASN A 16 3.57 -0.08 7.28
CA ASN A 16 4.59 -0.95 6.71
C ASN A 16 4.02 -2.33 6.40
N HIS A 17 3.20 -2.84 7.27
CA HIS A 17 2.56 -4.13 7.05
C HIS A 17 1.71 -4.12 5.79
N ARG A 18 0.95 -3.06 5.59
CA ARG A 18 0.12 -2.93 4.39
C ARG A 18 0.96 -2.79 3.14
N ARG A 19 2.07 -2.05 3.21
CA ARG A 19 2.95 -1.91 2.07
C ARG A 19 3.56 -3.24 1.67
N ILE A 20 3.95 -4.04 2.65
CA ILE A 20 4.47 -5.38 2.38
C ILE A 20 3.39 -6.24 1.72
N ALA A 21 2.17 -6.18 2.23
CA ALA A 21 1.07 -6.94 1.64
C ALA A 21 0.80 -6.53 0.20
N ILE A 22 0.88 -5.24 -0.09
CA ILE A 22 0.70 -4.74 -1.46
C ILE A 22 1.80 -5.27 -2.36
N LEU A 23 3.04 -5.21 -1.90
CA LEU A 23 4.16 -5.71 -2.70
C LEU A 23 4.00 -7.20 -3.00
N GLN A 24 3.59 -7.97 -2.02
CA GLN A 24 3.38 -9.40 -2.21
C GLN A 24 2.24 -9.67 -3.20
N THR A 25 1.20 -8.87 -3.14
CA THR A 25 0.06 -9.01 -4.05
C THR A 25 0.48 -8.70 -5.48
N VAL A 26 1.26 -7.64 -5.67
CA VAL A 26 1.74 -7.28 -6.99
C VAL A 26 2.72 -8.33 -7.51
N GLU A 27 3.53 -8.90 -6.63
CA GLU A 27 4.47 -9.92 -7.04
C GLU A 27 3.76 -11.15 -7.59
N LYS A 28 2.65 -11.52 -6.99
CA LYS A 28 1.86 -12.65 -7.44
C LYS A 28 1.10 -12.37 -8.73
N ASP A 29 0.70 -11.14 -8.93
CA ASP A 29 -0.09 -10.74 -10.08
C ASP A 29 0.39 -9.38 -10.57
N PRO A 30 1.46 -9.36 -11.38
CA PRO A 30 2.09 -8.10 -11.79
C PRO A 30 1.18 -7.16 -12.57
N GLY A 31 0.09 -7.65 -13.10
CA GLY A 31 -0.85 -6.81 -13.84
C GLY A 31 -2.02 -6.31 -13.00
N ILE A 32 -2.02 -6.59 -11.72
CA ILE A 32 -3.16 -6.27 -10.87
C ILE A 32 -3.38 -4.76 -10.78
N SER A 33 -4.65 -4.34 -10.79
CA SER A 33 -5.01 -2.93 -10.69
C SER A 33 -5.09 -2.52 -9.22
N VAL A 34 -5.05 -1.21 -8.98
CA VAL A 34 -5.23 -0.68 -7.63
C VAL A 34 -6.58 -1.11 -7.07
N GLU A 35 -7.59 -1.10 -7.91
CA GLU A 35 -8.93 -1.52 -7.50
C GLU A 35 -8.93 -2.97 -7.02
N ASP A 36 -8.27 -3.84 -7.75
CA ASP A 36 -8.22 -5.26 -7.40
C ASP A 36 -7.37 -5.49 -6.16
N ILE A 37 -6.31 -4.73 -5.97
CA ILE A 37 -5.55 -4.79 -4.73
C ILE A 37 -6.44 -4.42 -3.54
N SER A 38 -7.21 -3.35 -3.71
CA SER A 38 -8.12 -2.90 -2.68
C SER A 38 -9.10 -4.01 -2.29
N THR A 39 -9.67 -4.66 -3.27
CA THR A 39 -10.62 -5.75 -3.03
C THR A 39 -9.92 -6.93 -2.36
N THR A 40 -8.78 -7.31 -2.88
CA THR A 40 -8.03 -8.47 -2.37
C THR A 40 -7.65 -8.29 -0.91
N LEU A 41 -7.19 -7.11 -0.55
CA LEU A 41 -6.72 -6.85 0.80
C LEU A 41 -7.81 -6.28 1.71
N SER A 42 -8.99 -6.04 1.18
CA SER A 42 -10.10 -5.44 1.93
C SER A 42 -9.69 -4.10 2.54
N VAL A 43 -9.02 -3.29 1.76
CA VAL A 43 -8.55 -1.98 2.20
C VAL A 43 -9.11 -0.94 1.23
N ASN A 44 -9.47 0.21 1.77
CA ASN A 44 -10.01 1.32 1.02
C ASN A 44 -9.08 1.70 -0.14
N MET A 45 -9.66 1.98 -1.31
CA MET A 45 -8.89 2.32 -2.50
C MET A 45 -7.99 3.54 -2.30
N LYS A 46 -8.50 4.52 -1.58
CA LYS A 46 -7.72 5.73 -1.32
C LYS A 46 -6.46 5.39 -0.52
N THR A 47 -6.60 4.51 0.46
CA THR A 47 -5.48 4.06 1.27
C THR A 47 -4.49 3.29 0.42
N ILE A 48 -4.98 2.39 -0.43
CA ILE A 48 -4.11 1.63 -1.33
C ILE A 48 -3.36 2.57 -2.26
N SER A 49 -4.05 3.56 -2.83
CA SER A 49 -3.41 4.55 -3.70
C SER A 49 -2.29 5.29 -2.99
N GLN A 50 -2.54 5.72 -1.75
CA GLN A 50 -1.52 6.43 -0.98
C GLN A 50 -0.30 5.56 -0.77
N HIS A 51 -0.50 4.29 -0.43
CA HIS A 51 0.62 3.38 -0.22
C HIS A 51 1.35 3.08 -1.52
N THR A 52 0.63 2.89 -2.62
CA THR A 52 1.30 2.61 -3.90
C THR A 52 2.10 3.80 -4.36
N HIS A 53 1.59 5.03 -4.16
CA HIS A 53 2.38 6.23 -4.46
C HIS A 53 3.66 6.26 -3.65
N ALA A 54 3.58 5.94 -2.37
CA ALA A 54 4.75 5.92 -1.51
C ALA A 54 5.75 4.87 -1.98
N LEU A 55 5.26 3.71 -2.39
CA LEU A 55 6.12 2.62 -2.87
C LEU A 55 6.80 2.99 -4.18
N VAL A 56 6.08 3.68 -5.06
CA VAL A 56 6.67 4.16 -6.30
C VAL A 56 7.78 5.17 -6.01
N ARG A 57 7.53 6.10 -5.10
CA ARG A 57 8.54 7.09 -4.74
C ARG A 57 9.77 6.45 -4.12
N ALA A 58 9.59 5.33 -3.42
CA ALA A 58 10.70 4.59 -2.82
C ALA A 58 11.41 3.69 -3.82
N GLY A 59 10.93 3.62 -5.05
CA GLY A 59 11.53 2.76 -6.06
C GLY A 59 11.18 1.29 -5.94
N LEU A 60 10.17 0.97 -5.14
CA LEU A 60 9.78 -0.42 -4.91
C LEU A 60 8.67 -0.87 -5.85
N LEU A 61 7.97 0.07 -6.48
CA LEU A 61 6.94 -0.25 -7.46
C LEU A 61 7.12 0.59 -8.69
N ASN A 62 6.65 0.07 -9.81
CA ASN A 62 6.66 0.79 -11.07
C ASN A 62 5.62 1.90 -11.05
N LYS A 63 5.89 2.98 -11.78
CA LYS A 63 5.02 4.13 -11.86
C LYS A 63 3.59 3.81 -12.22
N ARG A 64 3.38 2.80 -13.03
CA ARG A 64 2.03 2.47 -13.49
C ARG A 64 1.12 2.04 -12.35
N TYR A 65 1.68 1.71 -11.19
CA TYR A 65 0.88 1.36 -10.03
C TYR A 65 0.53 2.55 -9.17
N ALA A 66 0.86 3.75 -9.59
CA ALA A 66 0.59 4.94 -8.81
C ALA A 66 -0.87 5.40 -8.96
N GLY A 67 -1.76 4.48 -9.15
CA GLY A 67 -3.17 4.79 -9.11
C GLY A 67 -3.80 5.00 -10.45
N HIS A 68 -3.09 4.77 -11.51
CA HIS A 68 -3.68 5.00 -12.80
C HIS A 68 -3.64 3.79 -13.62
N LYS A 69 -4.74 3.45 -14.18
CA LYS A 69 -4.72 2.57 -15.22
C LYS A 69 -4.31 3.35 -16.41
N VAL A 70 -3.78 2.80 -17.27
CA VAL A 70 -3.27 3.50 -18.41
C VAL A 70 -4.16 3.35 -19.57
#